data_988275f8b97cb8be96216d31a957ec37
#
_entry.id   988275f8b97cb8be96216d31a957ec37
#
_cell.length_a   1.000
_cell.length_b   1.000
_cell.length_c   1.000
_cell.angle_alpha   90.00
_cell.angle_beta   90.00
_cell.angle_gamma   90.00
#
_symmetry.space_group_name_H-M   'P 1'
#
loop_
_entity.id
_entity.type
_entity.pdbx_description
1 polymer ?
#
loop_
_entity_poly.entity_id
_entity_poly.type
_entity_poly.pdbx_seq_one_letter_code
_entity_poly.pdbx_strand_id
1 'polypeptide(L)'
;KAGNERSVSESIFAIYRPAALFLTNKENFVADNGDFNGTQINSSVMLWSLSGNISIVQKVFFGIRYNPDGLSFEPFVPKILEGKRRLENFKYRDAVLNIELEGYGNVIKSFLLDGKLQRQASVPASLKGNHTIKIILANNTNGFYDVNKVANVYSLPAPSVKYDGVKLSWDAIKGAKQYRVLQNGKMISETPKTNFTTPAMAFSEYSVISLDENNVESFASEPQVVSKGNAFQFIEM
;
A
#
# COMPACT_ATOMS: atom_id res chain seq x y z
N LYS A 1 -5.75 13.08 -3.55
CA LYS A 1 -6.04 14.14 -2.58
C LYS A 1 -4.83 14.96 -2.20
N ALA A 2 -3.64 14.39 -2.24
CA ALA A 2 -2.38 15.15 -2.09
C ALA A 2 -2.09 16.09 -3.28
N GLY A 3 -2.97 16.13 -4.30
CA GLY A 3 -2.84 17.00 -5.46
C GLY A 3 -1.87 16.53 -6.54
N ASN A 4 -1.28 15.37 -6.39
CA ASN A 4 -0.37 14.83 -7.40
C ASN A 4 -1.16 14.11 -8.51
N GLU A 5 -1.48 14.87 -9.55
CA GLU A 5 -2.28 14.39 -10.70
C GLU A 5 -1.57 13.24 -11.45
N ARG A 6 -0.25 13.30 -11.56
CA ARG A 6 0.55 12.26 -12.21
C ARG A 6 0.48 10.93 -11.48
N SER A 7 0.75 10.94 -10.17
CA SER A 7 0.69 9.72 -9.35
C SER A 7 -0.69 9.10 -9.31
N VAL A 8 -1.76 9.92 -9.28
CA VAL A 8 -3.14 9.42 -9.34
C VAL A 8 -3.41 8.75 -10.67
N SER A 9 -3.01 9.36 -11.78
CA SER A 9 -3.21 8.82 -13.13
C SER A 9 -2.44 7.51 -13.32
N GLU A 10 -1.17 7.47 -12.95
CA GLU A 10 -0.34 6.27 -13.03
C GLU A 10 -0.90 5.12 -12.19
N SER A 11 -1.36 5.40 -10.96
CA SER A 11 -2.00 4.40 -10.09
C SER A 11 -3.31 3.86 -10.67
N ILE A 12 -4.14 4.74 -11.25
CA ILE A 12 -5.40 4.33 -11.91
C ILE A 12 -5.09 3.41 -13.10
N PHE A 13 -4.15 3.78 -13.95
CA PHE A 13 -3.77 2.95 -15.11
C PHE A 13 -3.14 1.62 -14.70
N ALA A 14 -2.31 1.60 -13.65
CA ALA A 14 -1.75 0.36 -13.12
C ALA A 14 -2.84 -0.62 -12.66
N ILE A 15 -3.87 -0.12 -11.98
CA ILE A 15 -4.98 -0.96 -11.47
C ILE A 15 -5.88 -1.45 -12.60
N TYR A 16 -6.25 -0.58 -13.56
CA TYR A 16 -7.23 -0.95 -14.59
C TYR A 16 -6.62 -1.64 -15.83
N ARG A 17 -5.30 -1.51 -16.06
CA ARG A 17 -4.65 -2.20 -17.19
C ARG A 17 -4.81 -3.72 -17.15
N PRO A 18 -4.55 -4.43 -16.04
CA PRO A 18 -4.79 -5.87 -15.97
C PRO A 18 -6.25 -6.24 -16.19
N ALA A 19 -7.19 -5.44 -15.68
CA ALA A 19 -8.61 -5.68 -15.88
C ALA A 19 -9.00 -5.55 -17.36
N ALA A 20 -8.45 -4.57 -18.08
CA ALA A 20 -8.73 -4.35 -19.49
C ALA A 20 -8.07 -5.42 -20.40
N LEU A 21 -6.86 -5.86 -20.07
CA LEU A 21 -6.10 -6.80 -20.91
C LEU A 21 -6.42 -8.27 -20.63
N PHE A 22 -6.69 -8.62 -19.38
CA PHE A 22 -6.80 -10.01 -18.93
C PHE A 22 -8.15 -10.34 -18.28
N LEU A 23 -9.08 -9.39 -18.25
CA LEU A 23 -10.39 -9.53 -17.60
C LEU A 23 -10.29 -9.99 -16.13
N THR A 24 -9.24 -9.57 -15.46
CA THR A 24 -8.98 -9.92 -14.07
C THR A 24 -8.35 -8.74 -13.32
N ASN A 25 -8.43 -8.78 -12.00
CA ASN A 25 -7.68 -7.89 -11.12
C ASN A 25 -6.50 -8.64 -10.49
N LYS A 26 -5.47 -7.92 -10.13
CA LYS A 26 -4.28 -8.44 -9.49
C LYS A 26 -4.18 -7.96 -8.05
N GLU A 27 -3.49 -8.74 -7.23
CA GLU A 27 -3.27 -8.44 -5.82
C GLU A 27 -2.13 -7.46 -5.63
N ASN A 28 -1.02 -7.69 -6.31
CA ASN A 28 0.24 -6.98 -6.12
C ASN A 28 0.72 -6.29 -7.40
N PHE A 29 1.42 -5.18 -7.21
CA PHE A 29 2.04 -4.40 -8.27
C PHE A 29 3.46 -4.02 -7.84
N VAL A 30 4.37 -3.93 -8.82
CA VAL A 30 5.71 -3.40 -8.58
C VAL A 30 5.60 -1.94 -8.17
N ALA A 31 6.16 -1.58 -7.01
CA ALA A 31 6.00 -0.25 -6.43
C ALA A 31 6.59 0.87 -7.33
N ASP A 32 7.68 0.58 -8.05
CA ASP A 32 8.38 1.57 -8.85
C ASP A 32 7.65 1.98 -10.12
N ASN A 33 6.93 1.07 -10.76
CA ASN A 33 6.35 1.29 -12.09
C ASN A 33 4.89 0.85 -12.24
N GLY A 34 4.30 0.23 -11.20
CA GLY A 34 2.94 -0.28 -11.24
C GLY A 34 2.76 -1.53 -12.13
N ASP A 35 3.84 -2.22 -12.50
CA ASP A 35 3.75 -3.45 -13.27
C ASP A 35 3.15 -4.57 -12.40
N PHE A 36 2.28 -5.38 -13.00
CA PHE A 36 1.71 -6.57 -12.36
C PHE A 36 2.55 -7.84 -12.60
N ASN A 37 3.55 -7.78 -13.46
CA ASN A 37 4.59 -8.78 -13.61
C ASN A 37 5.82 -8.36 -12.79
N GLY A 38 6.52 -9.32 -12.22
CA GLY A 38 7.73 -9.04 -11.43
C GLY A 38 7.51 -9.00 -9.92
N THR A 39 6.30 -9.27 -9.45
CA THR A 39 6.05 -9.59 -8.04
C THR A 39 6.22 -11.10 -7.82
N GLN A 40 6.80 -11.50 -6.69
CA GLN A 40 7.02 -12.92 -6.38
C GLN A 40 5.70 -13.70 -6.25
N ILE A 41 4.70 -13.07 -5.68
CA ILE A 41 3.36 -13.62 -5.50
C ILE A 41 2.36 -12.64 -6.10
N ASN A 42 1.52 -13.13 -7.01
CA ASN A 42 0.49 -12.31 -7.62
C ASN A 42 -0.74 -13.12 -7.99
N SER A 43 -1.69 -13.16 -7.08
CA SER A 43 -2.97 -13.82 -7.30
C SER A 43 -3.88 -13.00 -8.21
N SER A 44 -4.75 -13.69 -8.94
CA SER A 44 -5.79 -13.10 -9.79
C SER A 44 -7.17 -13.29 -9.18
N VAL A 45 -8.17 -12.56 -9.68
CA VAL A 45 -9.58 -12.66 -9.25
C VAL A 45 -9.76 -12.42 -7.75
N MET A 46 -9.06 -11.41 -7.22
CA MET A 46 -9.10 -11.09 -5.80
C MET A 46 -10.28 -10.18 -5.48
N LEU A 47 -11.26 -10.68 -4.71
CA LEU A 47 -12.47 -9.93 -4.37
C LEU A 47 -12.18 -8.63 -3.59
N TRP A 48 -11.23 -8.65 -2.70
CA TRP A 48 -10.86 -7.46 -1.91
C TRP A 48 -10.32 -6.31 -2.76
N SER A 49 -9.55 -6.59 -3.82
CA SER A 49 -9.02 -5.55 -4.70
C SER A 49 -10.11 -4.88 -5.54
N LEU A 50 -11.26 -5.54 -5.76
CA LEU A 50 -12.43 -4.95 -6.38
C LEU A 50 -13.00 -3.79 -5.54
N SER A 51 -12.91 -3.88 -4.21
CA SER A 51 -13.34 -2.79 -3.33
C SER A 51 -12.51 -1.53 -3.55
N GLY A 52 -11.21 -1.68 -3.83
CA GLY A 52 -10.32 -0.59 -4.25
C GLY A 52 -10.75 0.05 -5.56
N ASN A 53 -11.10 -0.76 -6.56
CA ASN A 53 -11.58 -0.29 -7.87
C ASN A 53 -12.88 0.53 -7.72
N ILE A 54 -13.86 0.02 -6.99
CA ILE A 54 -15.09 0.74 -6.69
C ILE A 54 -14.81 2.03 -5.91
N SER A 55 -13.88 1.98 -4.96
CA SER A 55 -13.48 3.15 -4.17
C SER A 55 -12.83 4.25 -5.01
N ILE A 56 -12.08 3.93 -6.06
CA ILE A 56 -11.55 4.93 -7.00
C ILE A 56 -12.70 5.69 -7.66
N VAL A 57 -13.72 4.98 -8.14
CA VAL A 57 -14.88 5.62 -8.77
C VAL A 57 -15.63 6.49 -7.76
N GLN A 58 -16.03 5.92 -6.63
CA GLN A 58 -16.89 6.60 -5.67
C GLN A 58 -16.15 7.68 -4.88
N LYS A 59 -14.98 7.36 -4.30
CA LYS A 59 -14.27 8.23 -3.36
C LYS A 59 -13.25 9.17 -4.02
N VAL A 60 -12.78 8.85 -5.23
CA VAL A 60 -11.86 9.73 -5.96
C VAL A 60 -12.61 10.50 -7.03
N PHE A 61 -13.15 9.85 -8.06
CA PHE A 61 -13.78 10.57 -9.17
C PHE A 61 -15.00 11.36 -8.72
N PHE A 62 -15.99 10.70 -8.10
CA PHE A 62 -17.18 11.41 -7.58
C PHE A 62 -16.93 12.08 -6.23
N GLY A 63 -15.88 11.71 -5.52
CA GLY A 63 -15.48 12.31 -4.26
C GLY A 63 -16.51 12.13 -3.13
N ILE A 64 -17.30 11.05 -3.18
CA ILE A 64 -18.37 10.81 -2.20
C ILE A 64 -17.76 10.61 -0.81
N ARG A 65 -18.28 11.42 0.15
CA ARG A 65 -17.95 11.35 1.57
C ARG A 65 -19.21 11.06 2.36
N TYR A 66 -19.13 10.07 3.22
CA TYR A 66 -20.20 9.72 4.14
C TYR A 66 -20.01 10.48 5.46
N ASN A 67 -20.97 11.34 5.78
CA ASN A 67 -21.01 12.09 7.02
C ASN A 67 -22.26 11.70 7.83
N PRO A 68 -22.29 11.94 9.13
CA PRO A 68 -23.46 11.62 9.96
C PRO A 68 -24.75 12.28 9.47
N ASP A 69 -24.65 13.50 8.96
CA ASP A 69 -25.74 14.37 8.50
C ASP A 69 -26.05 14.27 7.00
N GLY A 70 -25.24 13.52 6.23
CA GLY A 70 -25.48 13.37 4.81
C GLY A 70 -24.29 12.91 3.99
N LEU A 71 -24.34 13.16 2.68
CA LEU A 71 -23.20 13.00 1.78
C LEU A 71 -22.65 14.37 1.41
N SER A 72 -21.34 14.49 1.34
CA SER A 72 -20.65 15.58 0.68
C SER A 72 -19.83 15.07 -0.50
N PHE A 73 -19.48 15.97 -1.42
CA PHE A 73 -18.79 15.63 -2.67
C PHE A 73 -17.51 16.44 -2.79
N GLU A 74 -16.38 15.74 -2.92
CA GLU A 74 -15.04 16.29 -3.11
C GLU A 74 -14.35 15.55 -4.28
N PRO A 75 -14.83 15.74 -5.51
CA PRO A 75 -14.34 15.03 -6.68
C PRO A 75 -12.88 15.38 -6.99
N PHE A 76 -12.22 14.42 -7.64
CA PHE A 76 -10.91 14.64 -8.26
C PHE A 76 -10.85 13.86 -9.57
N VAL A 77 -10.71 14.58 -10.67
CA VAL A 77 -10.59 14.00 -12.02
C VAL A 77 -9.30 14.53 -12.65
N PRO A 78 -8.30 13.66 -12.90
CA PRO A 78 -7.12 14.06 -13.67
C PRO A 78 -7.50 14.55 -15.06
N LYS A 79 -6.79 15.57 -15.58
CA LYS A 79 -7.05 16.13 -16.92
C LYS A 79 -7.02 15.08 -18.02
N ILE A 80 -6.11 14.11 -17.94
CA ILE A 80 -6.02 13.01 -18.92
C ILE A 80 -7.29 12.14 -18.99
N LEU A 81 -8.11 12.20 -17.94
CA LEU A 81 -9.38 11.49 -17.82
C LEU A 81 -10.59 12.46 -17.87
N GLU A 82 -10.43 13.63 -18.48
CA GLU A 82 -11.55 14.57 -18.63
C GLU A 82 -12.76 13.96 -19.34
N GLY A 83 -13.95 14.49 -19.10
CA GLY A 83 -15.17 14.06 -19.77
C GLY A 83 -16.37 13.90 -18.84
N LYS A 84 -17.43 13.31 -19.39
CA LYS A 84 -18.67 13.04 -18.65
C LYS A 84 -18.64 11.63 -18.04
N ARG A 85 -19.10 11.54 -16.79
CA ARG A 85 -19.24 10.29 -16.04
C ARG A 85 -20.59 10.24 -15.39
N ARG A 86 -21.14 9.05 -15.27
CA ARG A 86 -22.40 8.81 -14.59
C ARG A 86 -22.25 7.67 -13.58
N LEU A 87 -22.83 7.88 -12.43
CA LEU A 87 -23.05 6.85 -11.42
C LEU A 87 -24.56 6.75 -11.21
N GLU A 88 -25.15 5.72 -11.78
CA GLU A 88 -26.60 5.52 -11.80
C GLU A 88 -27.03 4.57 -10.69
N ASN A 89 -28.26 4.77 -10.19
CA ASN A 89 -28.89 3.93 -9.17
C ASN A 89 -28.06 3.79 -7.88
N PHE A 90 -27.32 4.84 -7.52
CA PHE A 90 -26.54 4.84 -6.28
C PHE A 90 -27.49 4.95 -5.08
N LYS A 91 -27.58 3.86 -4.35
CA LYS A 91 -28.45 3.80 -3.16
C LYS A 91 -27.77 4.45 -1.96
N TYR A 92 -28.45 5.42 -1.37
CA TYR A 92 -28.03 6.06 -0.15
C TYR A 92 -29.21 6.19 0.80
N ARG A 93 -29.24 5.38 1.87
CA ARG A 93 -30.38 5.30 2.81
C ARG A 93 -31.70 5.10 2.03
N ASP A 94 -32.66 5.99 2.20
CA ASP A 94 -34.00 5.97 1.55
C ASP A 94 -33.99 6.66 0.18
N ALA A 95 -32.84 7.14 -0.31
CA ALA A 95 -32.71 7.81 -1.61
C ALA A 95 -31.98 6.94 -2.63
N VAL A 96 -32.32 7.15 -3.90
CA VAL A 96 -31.61 6.62 -5.06
C VAL A 96 -31.10 7.83 -5.86
N LEU A 97 -29.78 7.92 -6.04
CA LEU A 97 -29.13 9.04 -6.66
C LEU A 97 -28.59 8.67 -8.04
N ASN A 98 -28.91 9.47 -9.05
CA ASN A 98 -28.26 9.42 -10.36
C ASN A 98 -27.32 10.63 -10.43
N ILE A 99 -26.03 10.37 -10.47
CA ILE A 99 -24.99 11.40 -10.33
C ILE A 99 -24.25 11.54 -11.65
N GLU A 100 -24.29 12.73 -12.23
CA GLU A 100 -23.51 13.12 -13.41
C GLU A 100 -22.35 14.03 -12.97
N LEU A 101 -21.15 13.74 -13.44
CA LEU A 101 -19.94 14.54 -13.22
C LEU A 101 -19.33 14.90 -14.57
N GLU A 102 -19.03 16.20 -14.76
CA GLU A 102 -18.48 16.73 -16.01
C GLU A 102 -17.25 17.59 -15.75
N GLY A 103 -16.20 17.42 -16.59
CA GLY A 103 -14.96 18.20 -16.52
C GLY A 103 -13.82 17.48 -15.83
N TYR A 104 -12.82 18.25 -15.39
CA TYR A 104 -11.62 17.78 -14.69
C TYR A 104 -11.19 18.73 -13.57
N GLY A 105 -10.25 18.28 -12.74
CA GLY A 105 -9.78 19.00 -11.56
C GLY A 105 -10.47 18.59 -10.28
N ASN A 106 -10.40 19.43 -9.26
CA ASN A 106 -10.97 19.18 -7.94
C ASN A 106 -11.84 20.31 -7.40
N VAL A 107 -12.02 21.39 -8.18
CA VAL A 107 -12.86 22.51 -7.80
C VAL A 107 -14.22 22.34 -8.47
N ILE A 108 -15.27 22.31 -7.67
CA ILE A 108 -16.65 22.26 -8.15
C ILE A 108 -17.06 23.68 -8.57
N LYS A 109 -17.37 23.85 -9.84
CA LYS A 109 -17.93 25.09 -10.40
C LYS A 109 -19.42 25.24 -10.08
N SER A 110 -20.15 24.12 -10.18
CA SER A 110 -21.58 24.09 -9.83
C SER A 110 -22.01 22.71 -9.39
N PHE A 111 -22.91 22.66 -8.41
CA PHE A 111 -23.57 21.48 -7.90
C PHE A 111 -25.07 21.67 -7.94
N LEU A 112 -25.77 20.82 -8.69
CA LEU A 112 -27.21 20.87 -8.82
C LEU A 112 -27.83 19.60 -8.26
N LEU A 113 -28.89 19.78 -7.47
CA LEU A 113 -29.78 18.72 -7.01
C LEU A 113 -31.15 18.94 -7.67
N ASP A 114 -31.61 17.97 -8.44
CA ASP A 114 -32.87 18.06 -9.22
C ASP A 114 -32.98 19.33 -10.05
N GLY A 115 -31.88 19.70 -10.73
CA GLY A 115 -31.77 20.88 -11.55
C GLY A 115 -31.64 22.20 -10.75
N LYS A 116 -31.72 22.20 -9.43
CA LYS A 116 -31.57 23.39 -8.59
C LYS A 116 -30.15 23.54 -8.07
N LEU A 117 -29.58 24.74 -8.30
CA LEU A 117 -28.24 25.07 -7.82
C LEU A 117 -28.21 25.06 -6.28
N GLN A 118 -27.23 24.35 -5.71
CA GLN A 118 -26.98 24.30 -4.29
C GLN A 118 -25.75 25.13 -3.91
N ARG A 119 -25.75 25.69 -2.71
CA ARG A 119 -24.60 26.45 -2.18
C ARG A 119 -23.45 25.53 -1.75
N GLN A 120 -23.78 24.32 -1.32
CA GLN A 120 -22.82 23.30 -0.88
C GLN A 120 -22.98 22.05 -1.74
N ALA A 121 -21.88 21.39 -2.02
CA ALA A 121 -21.88 20.11 -2.70
C ALA A 121 -22.22 18.99 -1.72
N SER A 122 -23.45 18.93 -1.27
CA SER A 122 -23.92 17.97 -0.28
C SER A 122 -25.40 17.64 -0.45
N VAL A 123 -25.81 16.49 0.08
CA VAL A 123 -27.20 16.08 0.22
C VAL A 123 -27.46 15.60 1.64
N PRO A 124 -28.63 15.93 2.24
CA PRO A 124 -28.93 15.59 3.63
C PRO A 124 -29.21 14.09 3.79
N ALA A 125 -28.95 13.58 4.98
CA ALA A 125 -29.24 12.18 5.36
C ALA A 125 -30.74 11.85 5.30
N SER A 126 -31.62 12.84 5.39
CA SER A 126 -33.07 12.70 5.36
C SER A 126 -33.64 12.64 3.94
N LEU A 127 -32.80 12.77 2.88
CA LEU A 127 -33.26 12.72 1.50
C LEU A 127 -33.91 11.36 1.18
N LYS A 128 -35.06 11.37 0.49
CA LYS A 128 -35.82 10.17 0.15
C LYS A 128 -36.29 10.18 -1.30
N GLY A 129 -36.33 8.99 -1.91
CA GLY A 129 -36.82 8.85 -3.28
C GLY A 129 -35.71 9.00 -4.34
N ASN A 130 -36.11 9.27 -5.58
CA ASN A 130 -35.19 9.35 -6.71
C ASN A 130 -34.76 10.79 -6.95
N HIS A 131 -33.45 11.01 -7.01
CA HIS A 131 -32.86 12.34 -7.23
C HIS A 131 -31.76 12.31 -8.29
N THR A 132 -31.60 13.45 -8.96
CA THR A 132 -30.52 13.66 -9.92
C THR A 132 -29.54 14.70 -9.37
N ILE A 133 -28.26 14.34 -9.37
CA ILE A 133 -27.17 15.24 -9.01
C ILE A 133 -26.35 15.53 -10.26
N LYS A 134 -26.07 16.81 -10.53
CA LYS A 134 -25.12 17.22 -11.57
C LYS A 134 -23.99 18.03 -10.97
N ILE A 135 -22.76 17.54 -11.18
CA ILE A 135 -21.53 18.19 -10.72
C ILE A 135 -20.75 18.65 -11.94
N ILE A 136 -20.42 19.93 -12.00
CA ILE A 136 -19.59 20.51 -13.05
C ILE A 136 -18.30 21.00 -12.40
N LEU A 137 -17.16 20.52 -12.89
CA LEU A 137 -15.84 20.93 -12.42
C LEU A 137 -15.35 22.20 -13.12
N ALA A 138 -14.48 22.93 -12.47
CA ALA A 138 -13.94 24.19 -12.97
C ALA A 138 -12.87 24.01 -14.06
N ASN A 139 -12.51 22.78 -14.40
CA ASN A 139 -11.42 22.46 -15.31
C ASN A 139 -10.07 23.05 -14.84
N ASN A 140 -9.83 22.98 -13.53
CA ASN A 140 -8.60 23.43 -12.93
C ASN A 140 -7.54 22.33 -12.92
N THR A 141 -6.30 22.70 -13.15
CA THR A 141 -5.15 21.86 -12.90
C THR A 141 -4.63 22.14 -11.49
N ASN A 142 -4.50 21.11 -10.69
CA ASN A 142 -3.76 21.23 -9.45
C ASN A 142 -2.28 21.35 -9.81
N GLY A 143 -1.62 22.39 -9.29
CA GLY A 143 -0.17 22.49 -9.38
C GLY A 143 0.49 21.20 -8.88
N PHE A 144 1.64 20.89 -9.42
CA PHE A 144 2.47 19.81 -8.90
C PHE A 144 2.83 20.17 -7.45
N TYR A 145 2.15 19.55 -6.51
CA TYR A 145 2.71 19.47 -5.17
C TYR A 145 3.78 18.38 -5.22
N ASP A 146 5.01 18.75 -4.95
CA ASP A 146 6.07 17.79 -4.76
C ASP A 146 5.65 16.85 -3.64
N VAL A 147 5.37 15.62 -4.01
CA VAL A 147 5.25 14.55 -3.03
C VAL A 147 6.61 14.43 -2.37
N ASN A 148 6.65 14.40 -1.06
CA ASN A 148 7.88 14.18 -0.33
C ASN A 148 8.47 12.84 -0.77
N LYS A 149 9.40 12.90 -1.72
CA LYS A 149 10.12 11.74 -2.22
C LYS A 149 11.25 11.47 -1.23
N VAL A 150 11.07 10.43 -0.42
CA VAL A 150 12.18 9.86 0.33
C VAL A 150 12.95 8.89 -0.56
N ALA A 151 14.27 8.90 -0.44
CA ALA A 151 15.08 7.89 -1.09
C ALA A 151 14.66 6.51 -0.58
N ASN A 152 14.50 5.56 -1.51
CA ASN A 152 14.33 4.17 -1.12
C ASN A 152 15.63 3.70 -0.47
N VAL A 153 15.58 3.48 0.82
CA VAL A 153 16.70 2.90 1.55
C VAL A 153 16.43 1.39 1.60
N TYR A 154 17.17 0.66 0.77
CA TYR A 154 17.16 -0.79 0.83
C TYR A 154 18.12 -1.24 1.93
N SER A 155 17.64 -2.09 2.83
CA SER A 155 18.52 -2.75 3.78
C SER A 155 19.47 -3.71 3.06
N LEU A 156 20.62 -3.99 3.69
CA LEU A 156 21.51 -5.05 3.24
C LEU A 156 20.80 -6.41 3.31
N PRO A 157 21.25 -7.41 2.54
CA PRO A 157 20.72 -8.76 2.67
C PRO A 157 21.01 -9.33 4.08
N ALA A 158 20.12 -10.19 4.56
CA ALA A 158 20.33 -10.92 5.80
C ALA A 158 21.55 -11.85 5.68
N PRO A 159 22.39 -11.99 6.73
CA PRO A 159 23.50 -12.92 6.72
C PRO A 159 23.04 -14.38 6.58
N SER A 160 23.77 -15.20 5.82
CA SER A 160 23.58 -16.63 5.81
C SER A 160 24.50 -17.26 6.87
N VAL A 161 23.92 -17.61 8.00
CA VAL A 161 24.69 -18.07 9.18
C VAL A 161 24.79 -19.59 9.21
N LYS A 162 26.00 -20.08 9.53
CA LYS A 162 26.30 -21.52 9.79
C LYS A 162 26.77 -21.66 11.21
N TYR A 163 26.43 -22.79 11.84
CA TYR A 163 26.94 -23.19 13.15
C TYR A 163 27.72 -24.47 13.06
N ASP A 164 28.96 -24.50 13.61
CA ASP A 164 29.88 -25.64 13.55
C ASP A 164 29.95 -26.45 14.87
N GLY A 165 29.10 -26.16 15.83
CA GLY A 165 29.08 -26.74 17.16
C GLY A 165 29.75 -25.87 18.22
N VAL A 166 30.51 -24.84 17.82
CA VAL A 166 31.24 -23.93 18.74
C VAL A 166 30.96 -22.47 18.43
N LYS A 167 30.92 -22.14 17.14
CA LYS A 167 30.78 -20.76 16.68
C LYS A 167 29.80 -20.65 15.52
N LEU A 168 29.20 -19.47 15.46
CA LEU A 168 28.49 -19.00 14.28
C LEU A 168 29.48 -18.39 13.30
N SER A 169 29.26 -18.57 12.01
CA SER A 169 30.02 -17.95 10.94
C SER A 169 29.13 -17.59 9.77
N TRP A 170 29.49 -16.53 9.07
CA TRP A 170 28.77 -16.05 7.88
C TRP A 170 29.72 -15.38 6.91
N ASP A 171 29.31 -15.24 5.66
CA ASP A 171 30.09 -14.54 4.65
C ASP A 171 29.97 -13.02 4.83
N ALA A 172 31.03 -12.28 4.50
CA ALA A 172 31.01 -10.83 4.54
C ALA A 172 30.00 -10.26 3.52
N ILE A 173 29.12 -9.39 4.00
CA ILE A 173 28.13 -8.74 3.17
C ILE A 173 28.69 -7.43 2.67
N LYS A 174 28.69 -7.22 1.35
CA LYS A 174 29.14 -5.99 0.74
C LYS A 174 28.33 -4.79 1.25
N GLY A 175 29.02 -3.80 1.82
CA GLY A 175 28.38 -2.61 2.42
C GLY A 175 28.10 -2.74 3.92
N ALA A 176 28.23 -3.93 4.52
CA ALA A 176 28.11 -4.08 5.96
C ALA A 176 29.31 -3.49 6.68
N LYS A 177 29.04 -2.68 7.69
CA LYS A 177 30.05 -2.10 8.60
C LYS A 177 30.25 -2.97 9.83
N GLN A 178 29.13 -3.54 10.32
CA GLN A 178 29.13 -4.41 11.49
C GLN A 178 27.93 -5.34 11.48
N TYR A 179 27.93 -6.27 12.40
CA TYR A 179 26.88 -7.28 12.58
C TYR A 179 26.40 -7.27 14.03
N ARG A 180 25.10 -7.43 14.23
CA ARG A 180 24.49 -7.69 15.53
C ARG A 180 24.19 -9.16 15.67
N VAL A 181 24.62 -9.73 16.77
CA VAL A 181 24.27 -11.11 17.14
C VAL A 181 23.15 -11.06 18.16
N LEU A 182 22.06 -11.72 17.82
CA LEU A 182 20.90 -11.86 18.69
C LEU A 182 20.90 -13.26 19.31
N GLN A 183 20.53 -13.35 20.57
CA GLN A 183 20.24 -14.59 21.28
C GLN A 183 18.81 -14.53 21.80
N ASN A 184 17.98 -15.48 21.40
CA ASN A 184 16.54 -15.51 21.75
C ASN A 184 15.85 -14.16 21.47
N GLY A 185 16.16 -13.54 20.31
CA GLY A 185 15.62 -12.25 19.87
C GLY A 185 16.24 -11.02 20.54
N LYS A 186 17.18 -11.17 21.50
CA LYS A 186 17.83 -10.03 22.19
C LYS A 186 19.27 -9.87 21.70
N MET A 187 19.67 -8.63 21.43
CA MET A 187 21.05 -8.29 21.07
C MET A 187 21.98 -8.59 22.22
N ILE A 188 23.04 -9.35 21.92
CA ILE A 188 24.08 -9.74 22.88
C ILE A 188 25.47 -9.26 22.48
N SER A 189 25.69 -8.96 21.19
CA SER A 189 26.99 -8.50 20.68
C SER A 189 26.81 -7.69 19.39
N GLU A 190 27.71 -6.71 19.22
CA GLU A 190 28.00 -6.07 17.92
C GLU A 190 29.45 -6.32 17.55
N THR A 191 29.71 -6.65 16.29
CA THR A 191 31.06 -7.01 15.84
C THR A 191 31.24 -6.71 14.35
N PRO A 192 32.42 -6.22 13.92
CA PRO A 192 32.76 -6.16 12.50
C PRO A 192 33.23 -7.52 11.95
N LYS A 193 33.40 -8.52 12.80
CA LYS A 193 33.83 -9.87 12.41
C LYS A 193 32.66 -10.67 11.85
N THR A 194 32.96 -11.63 11.01
CA THR A 194 32.00 -12.54 10.39
C THR A 194 31.85 -13.86 11.12
N ASN A 195 32.11 -13.84 12.42
CA ASN A 195 31.93 -14.99 13.30
C ASN A 195 31.68 -14.56 14.74
N PHE A 196 31.06 -15.47 15.51
CA PHE A 196 30.78 -15.29 16.93
C PHE A 196 30.82 -16.61 17.64
N THR A 197 31.64 -16.74 18.72
CA THR A 197 31.69 -17.93 19.55
C THR A 197 30.49 -17.95 20.49
N THR A 198 29.69 -19.01 20.44
CA THR A 198 28.51 -19.13 21.28
C THR A 198 28.88 -19.59 22.68
N PRO A 199 28.29 -19.01 23.74
CA PRO A 199 28.40 -19.58 25.09
C PRO A 199 27.79 -20.99 25.14
N ALA A 200 28.35 -21.85 25.96
CA ALA A 200 27.80 -23.18 26.21
C ALA A 200 26.50 -23.07 27.03
N MET A 201 25.35 -23.21 26.37
CA MET A 201 24.02 -23.10 26.98
C MET A 201 23.17 -24.35 26.72
N ALA A 202 22.14 -24.53 27.55
CA ALA A 202 21.25 -25.72 27.41
C ALA A 202 20.46 -25.64 26.08
N PHE A 203 19.89 -24.48 25.76
CA PHE A 203 19.19 -24.22 24.52
C PHE A 203 19.22 -22.69 24.25
N SER A 204 19.51 -22.32 23.02
CA SER A 204 19.39 -20.93 22.56
C SER A 204 19.25 -20.87 21.05
N GLU A 205 18.49 -19.90 20.58
CA GLU A 205 18.40 -19.53 19.18
C GLU A 205 19.27 -18.30 18.92
N TYR A 206 20.09 -18.36 17.90
CA TYR A 206 20.93 -17.25 17.48
C TYR A 206 20.59 -16.82 16.07
N SER A 207 20.49 -15.50 15.86
CA SER A 207 20.39 -14.89 14.55
C SER A 207 21.34 -13.71 14.44
N VAL A 208 21.63 -13.30 13.22
CA VAL A 208 22.57 -12.22 12.93
C VAL A 208 21.92 -11.22 11.99
N ILE A 209 22.12 -9.94 12.28
CA ILE A 209 21.67 -8.79 11.47
C ILE A 209 22.93 -8.10 10.93
N SER A 210 22.95 -7.70 9.66
CA SER A 210 23.97 -6.81 9.12
C SER A 210 23.55 -5.36 9.23
N LEU A 211 24.51 -4.44 9.47
CA LEU A 211 24.28 -3.01 9.52
C LEU A 211 25.14 -2.31 8.47
N ASP A 212 24.54 -1.35 7.77
CA ASP A 212 25.26 -0.48 6.84
C ASP A 212 25.97 0.69 7.56
N GLU A 213 26.53 1.60 6.79
CA GLU A 213 27.21 2.80 7.31
C GLU A 213 26.28 3.79 8.03
N ASN A 214 24.97 3.72 7.77
CA ASN A 214 23.95 4.55 8.37
C ASN A 214 23.23 3.83 9.53
N ASN A 215 23.73 2.64 9.94
CA ASN A 215 23.11 1.75 10.93
C ASN A 215 21.73 1.24 10.51
N VAL A 216 21.44 1.18 9.21
CA VAL A 216 20.21 0.53 8.70
C VAL A 216 20.39 -0.98 8.83
N GLU A 217 19.45 -1.60 9.55
CA GLU A 217 19.44 -3.02 9.83
C GLU A 217 18.91 -3.85 8.65
N SER A 218 19.55 -4.97 8.35
CA SER A 218 18.94 -6.01 7.52
C SER A 218 17.85 -6.76 8.28
N PHE A 219 17.11 -7.62 7.59
CA PHE A 219 16.39 -8.68 8.29
C PHE A 219 17.40 -9.59 9.03
N ALA A 220 16.92 -10.21 10.11
CA ALA A 220 17.71 -11.21 10.82
C ALA A 220 17.92 -12.46 9.94
N SER A 221 19.04 -13.12 10.10
CA SER A 221 19.28 -14.44 9.50
C SER A 221 18.26 -15.47 9.98
N GLU A 222 18.13 -16.57 9.26
CA GLU A 222 17.49 -17.76 9.79
C GLU A 222 18.15 -18.14 11.13
N PRO A 223 17.35 -18.50 12.14
CA PRO A 223 17.89 -18.82 13.47
C PRO A 223 18.73 -20.12 13.45
N GLN A 224 19.85 -20.07 14.14
CA GLN A 224 20.67 -21.27 14.43
C GLN A 224 20.40 -21.73 15.85
N VAL A 225 19.92 -22.95 15.98
CA VAL A 225 19.67 -23.57 17.29
C VAL A 225 20.96 -24.15 17.86
N VAL A 226 21.32 -23.68 19.04
CA VAL A 226 22.46 -24.20 19.82
C VAL A 226 21.91 -24.90 21.05
N SER A 227 22.13 -26.20 21.17
CA SER A 227 21.70 -26.96 22.34
C SER A 227 22.78 -27.97 22.78
N LYS A 228 22.87 -28.21 24.10
CA LYS A 228 23.60 -29.33 24.64
C LYS A 228 22.67 -30.55 24.71
N GLY A 229 22.87 -31.50 23.80
CA GLY A 229 22.07 -32.74 23.70
C GLY A 229 20.99 -32.67 22.62
N ASN A 230 20.25 -33.75 22.44
CA ASN A 230 19.16 -33.84 21.49
C ASN A 230 17.98 -32.98 21.99
N ALA A 231 17.80 -31.81 21.43
CA ALA A 231 16.74 -30.87 21.83
C ALA A 231 15.33 -31.39 21.52
N PHE A 232 15.18 -32.22 20.48
CA PHE A 232 13.90 -32.79 20.06
C PHE A 232 14.08 -34.21 19.52
N GLN A 233 13.32 -35.16 20.03
CA GLN A 233 13.04 -36.43 19.37
C GLN A 233 11.64 -36.33 18.77
N PHE A 234 11.52 -36.43 17.44
CA PHE A 234 10.24 -36.69 16.81
C PHE A 234 9.89 -38.16 17.07
N ILE A 235 8.84 -38.43 17.81
CA ILE A 235 8.24 -39.76 17.94
C ILE A 235 7.19 -39.82 16.81
N GLU A 236 7.47 -40.64 15.78
CA GLU A 236 6.42 -41.05 14.85
C GLU A 236 5.47 -41.98 15.64
N MET A 237 4.19 -41.56 15.70
CA MET A 237 3.09 -42.35 16.23
C MET A 237 2.38 -43.09 15.10
#